data_658e19a213d70b12a7a0df31fa89bcd2
#
_entry.id   658e19a213d70b12a7a0df31fa89bcd2
#
_cell.length_a   1.000
_cell.length_b   1.000
_cell.length_c   1.000
_cell.angle_alpha   90.00
_cell.angle_beta   90.00
_cell.angle_gamma   90.00
#
_symmetry.space_group_name_H-M   'P 1'
#
loop_
_entity.id
_entity.type
_entity.pdbx_description
1 polymer ?
#
loop_
_entity_poly.entity_id
_entity_poly.type
_entity_poly.pdbx_seq_one_letter_code
_entity_poly.pdbx_strand_id
1 'polypeptide(L)'
;LSLSETEKNLVCEYMASYGTTEGEPCPASFPSGAAAFIARLNGNGILLPGPLEARTPSGMRGEEQLWQQWEEEAIPKKLTLEMTNTCNLRCRYCPYTINEQRGQGKMHASHHLKEEDARKAISDYFHEYTRIFRKVEPEHRTLFLKRNPPAVSFYGGEALLRFSLLEPLVKYVLSLPWEEHHIPAEKVVFHITTNATLLTREMVEFFIRYHFTLAISFDGPPEENDKYRVFKNGQGTGTVVERALDMIREVSEEYLLNHVHIQAVLAPEYD
;
A
#
# COMPACT_ATOMS: atom_id res chain seq x y z
N LEU A 1 -1.96 -5.08 -17.79
CA LEU A 1 -2.50 -6.01 -18.82
C LEU A 1 -4.02 -6.01 -18.66
N SER A 2 -4.75 -5.37 -19.57
CA SER A 2 -6.21 -5.49 -19.61
C SER A 2 -6.56 -6.83 -20.27
N LEU A 3 -7.19 -7.71 -19.52
CA LEU A 3 -7.74 -8.97 -20.05
C LEU A 3 -9.08 -8.68 -20.73
N SER A 4 -9.33 -9.28 -21.89
CA SER A 4 -10.66 -9.30 -22.51
C SER A 4 -11.64 -10.12 -21.66
N GLU A 5 -12.95 -9.90 -21.80
CA GLU A 5 -13.97 -10.69 -21.08
C GLU A 5 -13.82 -12.21 -21.29
N THR A 6 -13.48 -12.62 -22.50
CA THR A 6 -13.20 -14.02 -22.79
C THR A 6 -11.99 -14.55 -22.01
N GLU A 7 -10.92 -13.75 -21.87
CA GLU A 7 -9.73 -14.14 -21.10
C GLU A 7 -10.01 -14.18 -19.59
N LYS A 8 -10.84 -13.26 -19.06
CA LYS A 8 -11.28 -13.29 -17.67
C LYS A 8 -12.09 -14.55 -17.35
N ASN A 9 -13.06 -14.89 -18.20
CA ASN A 9 -13.86 -16.10 -18.03
C ASN A 9 -13.00 -17.36 -18.07
N LEU A 10 -12.00 -17.45 -18.96
CA LEU A 10 -11.06 -18.56 -19.03
C LEU A 10 -10.19 -18.70 -17.77
N VAL A 11 -9.78 -17.57 -17.18
CA VAL A 11 -9.06 -17.59 -15.87
C VAL A 11 -9.98 -18.05 -14.76
N CYS A 12 -11.23 -17.60 -14.72
CA CYS A 12 -12.21 -18.02 -13.71
C CYS A 12 -12.54 -19.51 -13.82
N GLU A 13 -12.75 -20.04 -15.03
CA GLU A 13 -12.97 -21.47 -15.26
C GLU A 13 -11.75 -22.32 -14.88
N TYR A 14 -10.54 -21.85 -15.21
CA TYR A 14 -9.31 -22.49 -14.78
C TYR A 14 -9.18 -22.54 -13.25
N MET A 15 -9.42 -21.43 -12.56
CA MET A 15 -9.35 -21.37 -11.09
C MET A 15 -10.46 -22.21 -10.43
N ALA A 16 -11.65 -22.28 -11.00
CA ALA A 16 -12.74 -23.11 -10.51
C ALA A 16 -12.42 -24.62 -10.66
N SER A 17 -11.70 -25.00 -11.72
CA SER A 17 -11.31 -26.41 -11.94
C SER A 17 -10.21 -26.90 -10.99
N TYR A 18 -9.45 -25.98 -10.37
CA TYR A 18 -8.42 -26.32 -9.36
C TYR A 18 -8.93 -26.40 -7.94
N GLY A 19 -10.16 -25.95 -7.67
CA GLY A 19 -10.74 -25.91 -6.31
C GLY A 19 -11.43 -27.20 -5.85
N THR A 20 -11.50 -28.24 -6.67
CA THR A 20 -12.22 -29.47 -6.34
C THR A 20 -11.38 -30.71 -6.62
N THR A 21 -10.82 -31.28 -5.56
CA THR A 21 -10.25 -32.62 -5.40
C THR A 21 -8.77 -32.82 -5.81
N GLU A 22 -8.03 -33.38 -4.83
CA GLU A 22 -6.70 -33.95 -5.00
C GLU A 22 -6.70 -34.97 -6.15
N GLY A 23 -5.87 -34.77 -7.16
CA GLY A 23 -5.36 -35.85 -8.00
C GLY A 23 -5.94 -36.01 -9.39
N GLU A 24 -6.81 -35.15 -9.91
CA GLU A 24 -7.25 -35.27 -11.31
C GLU A 24 -6.39 -34.45 -12.28
N PRO A 25 -5.94 -35.06 -13.41
CA PRO A 25 -5.20 -34.34 -14.45
C PRO A 25 -6.12 -33.33 -15.14
N CYS A 26 -5.55 -32.19 -15.48
CA CYS A 26 -6.19 -31.13 -16.27
C CYS A 26 -7.02 -31.70 -17.43
N PRO A 27 -8.31 -31.34 -17.60
CA PRO A 27 -9.13 -31.92 -18.66
C PRO A 27 -8.53 -31.64 -20.03
N ALA A 28 -8.41 -32.68 -20.84
CA ALA A 28 -7.77 -32.68 -22.17
C ALA A 28 -8.51 -31.87 -23.26
N SER A 29 -9.55 -31.10 -22.90
CA SER A 29 -10.39 -30.37 -23.86
C SER A 29 -10.63 -28.92 -23.42
N PHE A 30 -9.58 -28.11 -23.50
CA PHE A 30 -9.76 -26.65 -23.53
C PHE A 30 -9.98 -26.16 -24.98
N PRO A 31 -10.79 -25.12 -25.23
CA PRO A 31 -10.84 -24.44 -26.51
C PRO A 31 -9.42 -24.06 -26.96
N SER A 32 -9.13 -24.19 -28.25
CA SER A 32 -7.76 -24.04 -28.81
C SER A 32 -7.06 -22.72 -28.47
N GLY A 33 -7.81 -21.66 -28.12
CA GLY A 33 -7.27 -20.38 -27.63
C GLY A 33 -6.88 -20.37 -26.17
N ALA A 34 -7.53 -21.17 -25.32
CA ALA A 34 -7.28 -21.18 -23.89
C ALA A 34 -5.93 -21.82 -23.53
N ALA A 35 -5.55 -22.89 -24.22
CA ALA A 35 -4.27 -23.57 -23.99
C ALA A 35 -3.07 -22.64 -24.30
N ALA A 36 -3.12 -21.88 -25.38
CA ALA A 36 -2.09 -20.89 -25.73
C ALA A 36 -2.01 -19.74 -24.73
N PHE A 37 -3.16 -19.28 -24.21
CA PHE A 37 -3.24 -18.23 -23.21
C PHE A 37 -2.66 -18.70 -21.87
N ILE A 38 -3.05 -19.90 -21.39
CA ILE A 38 -2.52 -20.51 -20.18
C ILE A 38 -1.00 -20.76 -20.29
N ALA A 39 -0.53 -21.24 -21.45
CA ALA A 39 0.89 -21.44 -21.70
C ALA A 39 1.67 -20.11 -21.63
N ARG A 40 1.08 -19.01 -22.13
CA ARG A 40 1.66 -17.66 -22.02
C ARG A 40 1.72 -17.16 -20.57
N LEU A 41 0.67 -17.41 -19.79
CA LEU A 41 0.65 -17.03 -18.37
C LEU A 41 1.65 -17.85 -17.55
N ASN A 42 1.78 -19.14 -17.82
CA ASN A 42 2.79 -20.02 -17.23
C ASN A 42 4.21 -19.59 -17.61
N GLY A 43 4.45 -19.31 -18.88
CA GLY A 43 5.74 -18.83 -19.38
C GLY A 43 6.19 -17.49 -18.78
N ASN A 44 5.23 -16.67 -18.37
CA ASN A 44 5.48 -15.39 -17.69
C ASN A 44 5.47 -15.51 -16.14
N GLY A 45 5.38 -16.73 -15.57
CA GLY A 45 5.35 -16.97 -14.14
C GLY A 45 4.09 -16.43 -13.41
N ILE A 46 3.01 -16.15 -14.16
CA ILE A 46 1.75 -15.65 -13.60
C ILE A 46 0.88 -16.80 -13.08
N LEU A 47 0.93 -17.95 -13.75
CA LEU A 47 0.31 -19.18 -13.29
C LEU A 47 1.40 -20.24 -13.09
N LEU A 48 1.38 -20.92 -11.96
CA LEU A 48 2.26 -22.04 -11.69
C LEU A 48 1.48 -23.34 -11.88
N PRO A 49 2.01 -24.35 -12.64
CA PRO A 49 1.34 -25.63 -12.80
C PRO A 49 1.40 -26.45 -11.51
N GLY A 50 0.26 -26.97 -11.11
CA GLY A 50 0.13 -27.91 -9.98
C GLY A 50 -0.55 -27.30 -8.75
N PRO A 51 -1.03 -28.15 -7.82
CA PRO A 51 -1.49 -27.67 -6.54
C PRO A 51 -0.38 -26.84 -5.91
N LEU A 52 -0.76 -25.80 -5.19
CA LEU A 52 0.12 -25.09 -4.24
C LEU A 52 0.46 -26.06 -3.09
N GLU A 53 1.08 -27.19 -3.39
CA GLU A 53 2.00 -27.73 -2.44
C GLU A 53 3.01 -26.61 -2.22
N ALA A 54 3.13 -26.20 -0.97
CA ALA A 54 4.23 -25.35 -0.57
C ALA A 54 5.48 -26.02 -1.16
N ARG A 55 5.89 -25.59 -2.36
CA ARG A 55 7.17 -25.99 -2.92
C ARG A 55 8.17 -25.36 -1.98
N THR A 56 8.50 -26.09 -0.93
CA THR A 56 9.80 -25.89 -0.33
C THR A 56 10.78 -26.08 -1.48
N PRO A 57 11.42 -25.03 -2.01
CA PRO A 57 12.46 -25.23 -3.00
C PRO A 57 13.42 -26.24 -2.40
N SER A 58 13.74 -27.30 -3.15
CA SER A 58 14.78 -28.25 -2.77
C SER A 58 16.04 -27.40 -2.54
N GLY A 59 16.45 -27.25 -1.27
CA GLY A 59 17.50 -26.34 -0.86
C GLY A 59 17.04 -25.15 0.00
N MET A 60 15.78 -25.10 0.45
CA MET A 60 15.45 -24.16 1.53
C MET A 60 16.31 -24.46 2.74
N ARG A 61 17.14 -23.50 3.07
CA ARG A 61 17.82 -23.41 4.38
C ARG A 61 16.73 -23.52 5.45
N GLY A 62 17.06 -24.12 6.59
CA GLY A 62 16.11 -24.23 7.70
C GLY A 62 15.51 -22.87 8.02
N GLU A 63 14.31 -22.87 8.58
CA GLU A 63 13.55 -21.65 8.89
C GLU A 63 14.43 -20.61 9.62
N GLU A 64 15.27 -21.04 10.52
CA GLU A 64 16.23 -20.22 11.27
C GLU A 64 17.30 -19.56 10.38
N GLN A 65 17.79 -20.28 9.34
CA GLN A 65 18.74 -19.71 8.37
C GLN A 65 18.10 -18.69 7.41
N LEU A 66 16.81 -18.89 7.10
CA LEU A 66 16.02 -17.93 6.32
C LEU A 66 15.77 -16.64 7.12
N TRP A 67 15.45 -16.78 8.41
CA TRP A 67 15.29 -15.63 9.30
C TRP A 67 16.59 -14.88 9.46
N GLN A 68 17.73 -15.55 9.68
CA GLN A 68 19.05 -14.92 9.76
C GLN A 68 19.41 -14.20 8.45
N GLN A 69 19.17 -14.83 7.30
CA GLN A 69 19.39 -14.18 6.00
C GLN A 69 18.49 -12.97 5.79
N TRP A 70 17.24 -13.06 6.23
CA TRP A 70 16.29 -11.96 6.19
C TRP A 70 16.76 -10.78 7.07
N GLU A 71 17.20 -11.06 8.28
CA GLU A 71 17.74 -10.04 9.19
C GLU A 71 19.04 -9.40 8.64
N GLU A 72 19.85 -10.16 7.93
CA GLU A 72 21.11 -9.67 7.38
C GLU A 72 20.98 -8.93 6.05
N GLU A 73 20.03 -9.33 5.20
CA GLU A 73 19.93 -8.89 3.80
C GLU A 73 18.64 -8.11 3.47
N ALA A 74 17.59 -8.23 4.30
CA ALA A 74 16.32 -7.58 4.03
C ALA A 74 16.45 -6.06 4.17
N ILE A 75 16.18 -5.35 3.07
CA ILE A 75 16.13 -3.90 3.06
C ILE A 75 14.80 -3.47 3.68
N PRO A 76 14.79 -2.65 4.74
CA PRO A 76 13.57 -2.03 5.23
C PRO A 76 13.11 -0.97 4.22
N LYS A 77 12.35 -1.39 3.22
CA LYS A 77 11.95 -0.53 2.09
C LYS A 77 11.15 0.69 2.53
N LYS A 78 10.35 0.54 3.58
CA LYS A 78 9.45 1.60 4.04
C LYS A 78 9.09 1.40 5.50
N LEU A 79 9.18 2.45 6.29
CA LEU A 79 8.54 2.53 7.60
C LEU A 79 7.11 3.02 7.42
N THR A 80 6.13 2.28 7.94
CA THR A 80 4.74 2.76 8.00
C THR A 80 4.37 3.05 9.44
N LEU A 81 3.98 4.30 9.71
CA LEU A 81 3.51 4.76 11.00
C LEU A 81 1.99 4.80 11.01
N GLU A 82 1.37 3.99 11.86
CA GLU A 82 -0.06 4.08 12.12
C GLU A 82 -0.33 5.24 13.09
N MET A 83 -0.72 6.38 12.54
CA MET A 83 -0.90 7.64 13.28
C MET A 83 -2.01 7.56 14.32
N THR A 84 -3.05 6.81 13.99
CA THR A 84 -4.22 6.58 14.85
C THR A 84 -5.07 5.45 14.27
N ASN A 85 -5.76 4.71 15.11
CA ASN A 85 -6.83 3.80 14.67
C ASN A 85 -8.21 4.49 14.61
N THR A 86 -8.31 5.76 14.99
CA THR A 86 -9.53 6.56 14.83
C THR A 86 -9.74 6.91 13.36
N CYS A 87 -10.99 6.80 12.89
CA CYS A 87 -11.39 7.27 11.58
C CYS A 87 -12.70 8.07 11.67
N ASN A 88 -12.83 9.09 10.84
CA ASN A 88 -14.07 9.86 10.70
C ASN A 88 -15.11 9.15 9.83
N LEU A 89 -14.71 8.10 9.08
CA LEU A 89 -15.59 7.27 8.27
C LEU A 89 -15.97 5.96 8.96
N ARG A 90 -16.94 5.26 8.35
CA ARG A 90 -17.37 3.89 8.66
C ARG A 90 -17.60 3.11 7.36
N CYS A 91 -16.52 2.98 6.56
CA CYS A 91 -16.59 2.22 5.32
C CYS A 91 -17.04 0.79 5.58
N ARG A 92 -18.00 0.28 4.79
CA ARG A 92 -18.69 -1.00 5.04
C ARG A 92 -17.75 -2.21 4.91
N TYR A 93 -16.72 -2.12 4.07
CA TYR A 93 -15.73 -3.18 3.90
C TYR A 93 -14.50 -3.03 4.82
N CYS A 94 -14.42 -1.96 5.62
CA CYS A 94 -13.28 -1.74 6.50
C CYS A 94 -13.21 -2.85 7.57
N PRO A 95 -12.07 -3.54 7.72
CA PRO A 95 -11.92 -4.59 8.74
C PRO A 95 -12.27 -4.09 10.15
N TYR A 96 -11.95 -2.84 10.46
CA TYR A 96 -12.29 -2.24 11.75
C TYR A 96 -13.81 -2.10 11.93
N THR A 97 -14.53 -1.62 10.91
CA THR A 97 -16.00 -1.52 10.93
C THR A 97 -16.64 -2.91 11.04
N ILE A 98 -16.17 -3.88 10.25
CA ILE A 98 -16.70 -5.24 10.25
C ILE A 98 -16.50 -5.92 11.62
N ASN A 99 -15.32 -5.77 12.20
CA ASN A 99 -15.00 -6.37 13.50
C ASN A 99 -15.82 -5.74 14.64
N GLU A 100 -16.03 -4.41 14.60
CA GLU A 100 -16.92 -3.72 15.54
C GLU A 100 -18.35 -4.24 15.44
N GLN A 101 -18.88 -4.41 14.22
CA GLN A 101 -20.22 -4.95 13.99
C GLN A 101 -20.37 -6.41 14.46
N ARG A 102 -19.28 -7.20 14.41
CA ARG A 102 -19.23 -8.58 14.92
C ARG A 102 -19.01 -8.67 16.43
N GLY A 103 -18.94 -7.55 17.14
CA GLY A 103 -18.71 -7.53 18.59
C GLY A 103 -17.30 -7.90 19.01
N GLN A 104 -16.33 -7.84 18.09
CA GLN A 104 -14.92 -8.16 18.37
C GLN A 104 -14.13 -7.00 19.00
N GLY A 105 -14.83 -6.07 19.63
CA GLY A 105 -14.26 -4.90 20.31
C GLY A 105 -14.34 -3.62 19.47
N LYS A 106 -13.94 -2.51 20.08
CA LYS A 106 -13.90 -1.19 19.44
C LYS A 106 -12.57 -1.03 18.70
N MET A 107 -12.56 -1.36 17.42
CA MET A 107 -11.35 -1.27 16.60
C MET A 107 -11.00 0.19 16.21
N HIS A 108 -12.03 1.05 16.00
CA HIS A 108 -11.84 2.50 15.87
C HIS A 108 -11.73 3.18 17.26
N ALA A 109 -10.90 2.61 18.13
CA ALA A 109 -10.64 3.18 19.43
C ALA A 109 -9.85 4.50 19.31
N SER A 110 -9.73 5.26 20.39
CA SER A 110 -8.97 6.53 20.41
C SER A 110 -7.48 6.29 20.75
N HIS A 111 -6.87 5.31 20.09
CA HIS A 111 -5.42 5.12 20.22
C HIS A 111 -4.72 6.02 19.20
N HIS A 112 -3.76 6.77 19.68
CA HIS A 112 -2.96 7.70 18.90
C HIS A 112 -1.48 7.39 19.09
N LEU A 113 -0.73 7.38 18.00
CA LEU A 113 0.72 7.28 18.05
C LEU A 113 1.28 8.48 18.82
N LYS A 114 2.12 8.21 19.79
CA LYS A 114 2.84 9.26 20.51
C LYS A 114 4.05 9.69 19.69
N GLU A 115 4.40 10.97 19.78
CA GLU A 115 5.56 11.51 19.09
C GLU A 115 6.86 10.80 19.47
N GLU A 116 7.05 10.48 20.75
CA GLU A 116 8.23 9.77 21.25
C GLU A 116 8.39 8.38 20.63
N ASP A 117 7.28 7.60 20.52
CA ASP A 117 7.28 6.27 19.91
C ASP A 117 7.54 6.36 18.40
N ALA A 118 6.93 7.35 17.74
CA ALA A 118 7.17 7.61 16.32
C ALA A 118 8.64 7.96 16.03
N ARG A 119 9.25 8.85 16.84
CA ARG A 119 10.66 9.22 16.72
C ARG A 119 11.58 8.03 16.96
N LYS A 120 11.26 7.18 17.93
CA LYS A 120 12.01 5.95 18.17
C LYS A 120 11.95 5.03 16.94
N ALA A 121 10.75 4.74 16.40
CA ALA A 121 10.58 3.91 15.23
C ALA A 121 11.31 4.48 13.99
N ILE A 122 11.29 5.80 13.81
CA ILE A 122 12.03 6.49 12.75
C ILE A 122 13.55 6.32 12.94
N SER A 123 14.06 6.46 14.16
CA SER A 123 15.47 6.24 14.46
C SER A 123 15.91 4.81 14.21
N ASP A 124 15.10 3.83 14.66
CA ASP A 124 15.37 2.40 14.45
C ASP A 124 15.38 2.08 12.94
N TYR A 125 14.42 2.62 12.17
CA TYR A 125 14.38 2.52 10.72
C TYR A 125 15.60 3.12 10.04
N PHE A 126 16.01 4.33 10.43
CA PHE A 126 17.21 4.99 9.91
C PHE A 126 18.46 4.15 10.13
N HIS A 127 18.66 3.63 11.35
CA HIS A 127 19.81 2.79 11.66
C HIS A 127 19.83 1.52 10.83
N GLU A 128 18.69 0.88 10.69
CA GLU A 128 18.60 -0.37 9.93
C GLU A 128 18.80 -0.13 8.42
N TYR A 129 18.16 0.91 7.87
CA TYR A 129 18.33 1.28 6.47
C TYR A 129 19.81 1.60 6.14
N THR A 130 20.45 2.44 6.97
CA THR A 130 21.85 2.82 6.76
C THR A 130 22.81 1.66 6.99
N ARG A 131 22.50 0.73 7.88
CA ARG A 131 23.24 -0.52 8.08
C ARG A 131 23.30 -1.36 6.79
N ILE A 132 22.16 -1.51 6.13
CA ILE A 132 22.06 -2.25 4.87
C ILE A 132 22.72 -1.47 3.73
N PHE A 133 22.45 -0.16 3.62
CA PHE A 133 22.98 0.67 2.55
C PHE A 133 24.51 0.71 2.55
N ARG A 134 25.17 0.64 3.70
CA ARG A 134 26.63 0.58 3.82
C ARG A 134 27.24 -0.67 3.16
N LYS A 135 26.47 -1.76 3.04
CA LYS A 135 26.91 -2.99 2.35
C LYS A 135 26.83 -2.88 0.81
N VAL A 136 26.16 -1.84 0.30
CA VAL A 136 26.03 -1.61 -1.14
C VAL A 136 27.32 -1.02 -1.69
N GLU A 137 27.90 -1.67 -2.70
CA GLU A 137 29.10 -1.19 -3.37
C GLU A 137 28.91 0.24 -3.92
N PRO A 138 29.91 1.12 -3.80
CA PRO A 138 29.79 2.54 -4.16
C PRO A 138 29.20 2.79 -5.55
N GLU A 139 29.63 2.01 -6.55
CA GLU A 139 29.14 2.11 -7.93
C GLU A 139 27.66 1.74 -8.11
N HIS A 140 27.08 0.98 -7.19
CA HIS A 140 25.70 0.56 -7.24
C HIS A 140 24.75 1.44 -6.40
N ARG A 141 25.27 2.34 -5.56
CA ARG A 141 24.49 3.14 -4.61
C ARG A 141 23.43 4.02 -5.27
N THR A 142 23.78 4.66 -6.38
CA THR A 142 22.83 5.50 -7.13
C THR A 142 21.64 4.69 -7.64
N LEU A 143 21.89 3.51 -8.22
CA LEU A 143 20.84 2.61 -8.70
C LEU A 143 20.03 2.04 -7.54
N PHE A 144 20.69 1.71 -6.44
CA PHE A 144 20.02 1.24 -5.22
C PHE A 144 19.03 2.27 -4.69
N LEU A 145 19.47 3.53 -4.48
CA LEU A 145 18.60 4.62 -4.02
C LEU A 145 17.44 4.91 -4.98
N LYS A 146 17.66 4.78 -6.28
CA LYS A 146 16.58 4.92 -7.27
C LYS A 146 15.50 3.85 -7.12
N ARG A 147 15.89 2.62 -6.77
CA ARG A 147 14.96 1.47 -6.65
C ARG A 147 14.38 1.29 -5.25
N ASN A 148 15.13 1.70 -4.24
CA ASN A 148 14.82 1.51 -2.83
C ASN A 148 15.12 2.80 -2.05
N PRO A 149 14.47 3.94 -2.35
CA PRO A 149 14.67 5.15 -1.56
C PRO A 149 14.22 4.91 -0.12
N PRO A 150 14.88 5.55 0.87
CA PRO A 150 14.34 5.52 2.23
C PRO A 150 12.96 6.16 2.26
N ALA A 151 11.99 5.47 2.83
CA ALA A 151 10.60 5.88 2.74
C ALA A 151 9.91 5.84 4.10
N VAL A 152 9.19 6.91 4.44
CA VAL A 152 8.30 6.98 5.61
C VAL A 152 6.88 7.21 5.15
N SER A 153 5.97 6.34 5.59
CA SER A 153 4.56 6.37 5.23
C SER A 153 3.70 6.62 6.46
N PHE A 154 2.74 7.49 6.32
CA PHE A 154 1.76 7.80 7.35
C PHE A 154 0.42 7.17 6.98
N TYR A 155 -0.13 6.39 7.90
CA TYR A 155 -1.31 5.56 7.71
C TYR A 155 -2.19 5.55 8.96
N GLY A 156 -3.25 4.77 8.98
CA GLY A 156 -4.08 4.53 10.15
C GLY A 156 -5.56 4.40 9.81
N GLY A 157 -6.43 4.67 10.77
CA GLY A 157 -7.84 4.88 10.48
C GLY A 157 -8.00 6.04 9.50
N GLU A 158 -7.71 7.28 9.97
CA GLU A 158 -7.50 8.44 9.10
C GLU A 158 -6.31 9.27 9.61
N ALA A 159 -5.24 9.28 8.83
CA ALA A 159 -3.98 9.91 9.21
C ALA A 159 -4.10 11.44 9.40
N LEU A 160 -4.97 12.10 8.62
CA LEU A 160 -5.17 13.57 8.70
C LEU A 160 -5.79 14.03 10.03
N LEU A 161 -6.42 13.13 10.80
CA LEU A 161 -6.84 13.45 12.17
C LEU A 161 -5.65 13.79 13.10
N ARG A 162 -4.45 13.41 12.67
CA ARG A 162 -3.19 13.69 13.40
C ARG A 162 -2.24 14.56 12.57
N PHE A 163 -2.77 15.41 11.70
CA PHE A 163 -1.97 16.26 10.81
C PHE A 163 -0.93 17.09 11.56
N SER A 164 -1.28 17.62 12.74
CA SER A 164 -0.35 18.42 13.57
C SER A 164 0.93 17.69 13.96
N LEU A 165 0.92 16.34 13.92
CA LEU A 165 2.10 15.53 14.23
C LEU A 165 2.99 15.29 12.99
N LEU A 166 2.49 15.50 11.78
CA LEU A 166 3.24 15.20 10.55
C LEU A 166 4.48 16.10 10.43
N GLU A 167 4.33 17.40 10.57
CA GLU A 167 5.45 18.33 10.38
C GLU A 167 6.61 18.10 11.37
N PRO A 168 6.38 17.93 12.69
CA PRO A 168 7.43 17.54 13.61
C PRO A 168 8.16 16.24 13.22
N LEU A 169 7.42 15.23 12.76
CA LEU A 169 8.02 13.95 12.35
C LEU A 169 8.80 14.06 11.05
N VAL A 170 8.27 14.77 10.04
CA VAL A 170 8.99 15.04 8.78
C VAL A 170 10.29 15.79 9.05
N LYS A 171 10.25 16.85 9.85
CA LYS A 171 11.45 17.59 10.25
C LYS A 171 12.45 16.72 10.99
N TYR A 172 11.97 15.83 11.85
CA TYR A 172 12.83 14.87 12.54
C TYR A 172 13.49 13.89 11.56
N VAL A 173 12.75 13.31 10.65
CA VAL A 173 13.31 12.42 9.59
C VAL A 173 14.41 13.14 8.82
N LEU A 174 14.15 14.37 8.36
CA LEU A 174 15.10 15.14 7.57
C LEU A 174 16.30 15.64 8.39
N SER A 175 16.21 15.72 9.72
CA SER A 175 17.33 16.09 10.60
C SER A 175 18.28 14.93 10.91
N LEU A 176 17.92 13.69 10.54
CA LEU A 176 18.80 12.55 10.73
C LEU A 176 20.04 12.66 9.81
N PRO A 177 21.20 12.13 10.22
CA PRO A 177 22.46 12.34 9.50
C PRO A 177 22.58 11.44 8.24
N TRP A 178 21.62 11.57 7.31
CA TRP A 178 21.60 10.82 6.05
C TRP A 178 22.85 11.04 5.21
N GLU A 179 23.33 12.31 5.15
CA GLU A 179 24.49 12.71 4.37
C GLU A 179 25.78 12.04 4.87
N GLU A 180 25.90 11.79 6.16
CA GLU A 180 27.05 11.06 6.74
C GLU A 180 27.13 9.61 6.23
N HIS A 181 26.01 9.10 5.73
CA HIS A 181 25.90 7.78 5.11
C HIS A 181 25.87 7.83 3.58
N HIS A 182 26.17 8.97 2.97
CA HIS A 182 26.12 9.18 1.52
C HIS A 182 24.71 8.98 0.92
N ILE A 183 23.68 9.30 1.68
CA ILE A 183 22.29 9.31 1.26
C ILE A 183 21.83 10.76 1.24
N PRO A 184 21.63 11.37 0.06
CA PRO A 184 21.13 12.74 0.00
C PRO A 184 19.76 12.86 0.64
N ALA A 185 19.54 13.84 1.50
CA ALA A 185 18.30 13.98 2.26
C ALA A 185 17.05 14.11 1.34
N GLU A 186 17.23 14.68 0.13
CA GLU A 186 16.18 14.75 -0.89
C GLU A 186 15.78 13.40 -1.49
N LYS A 187 16.53 12.33 -1.21
CA LYS A 187 16.14 10.95 -1.59
C LYS A 187 15.18 10.32 -0.60
N VAL A 188 15.01 10.90 0.57
CA VAL A 188 13.99 10.43 1.53
C VAL A 188 12.61 10.78 1.00
N VAL A 189 11.73 9.80 0.87
CA VAL A 189 10.38 9.99 0.34
C VAL A 189 9.33 9.82 1.42
N PHE A 190 8.27 10.62 1.30
CA PHE A 190 7.14 10.59 2.21
C PHE A 190 5.87 10.14 1.50
N HIS A 191 5.09 9.31 2.17
CA HIS A 191 3.80 8.85 1.67
C HIS A 191 2.73 9.06 2.73
N ILE A 192 1.52 9.33 2.31
CA ILE A 192 0.35 9.34 3.18
C ILE A 192 -0.83 8.68 2.47
N THR A 193 -1.56 7.85 3.21
CA THR A 193 -2.84 7.32 2.74
C THR A 193 -3.95 8.00 3.53
N THR A 194 -4.93 8.54 2.81
CA THR A 194 -6.05 9.28 3.39
C THR A 194 -7.35 9.05 2.62
N ASN A 195 -8.48 9.20 3.31
CA ASN A 195 -9.79 9.27 2.68
C ASN A 195 -10.10 10.67 2.09
N ALA A 196 -9.18 11.62 2.21
CA ALA A 196 -9.20 12.99 1.71
C ALA A 196 -10.37 13.88 2.20
N THR A 197 -11.31 13.38 3.02
CA THR A 197 -12.48 14.16 3.45
C THR A 197 -12.14 15.29 4.43
N LEU A 198 -10.93 15.29 5.00
CA LEU A 198 -10.41 16.31 5.90
C LEU A 198 -9.35 17.20 5.24
N LEU A 199 -9.07 16.98 3.95
CA LEU A 199 -8.00 17.67 3.26
C LEU A 199 -8.30 19.17 3.13
N THR A 200 -7.31 20.00 3.46
CA THR A 200 -7.37 21.47 3.31
C THR A 200 -6.29 21.95 2.36
N ARG A 201 -6.44 23.18 1.84
CA ARG A 201 -5.42 23.82 0.99
C ARG A 201 -4.05 23.87 1.68
N GLU A 202 -4.01 24.22 2.96
CA GLU A 202 -2.78 24.26 3.75
C GLU A 202 -2.08 22.90 3.85
N MET A 203 -2.88 21.81 3.98
CA MET A 203 -2.35 20.46 3.98
C MET A 203 -1.76 20.10 2.61
N VAL A 204 -2.41 20.50 1.50
CA VAL A 204 -1.89 20.26 0.15
C VAL A 204 -0.57 21.01 -0.05
N GLU A 205 -0.49 22.28 0.36
CA GLU A 205 0.74 23.08 0.28
C GLU A 205 1.88 22.46 1.13
N PHE A 206 1.56 21.92 2.30
CA PHE A 206 2.51 21.15 3.11
C PHE A 206 3.00 19.91 2.36
N PHE A 207 2.11 19.12 1.76
CA PHE A 207 2.48 17.93 1.03
C PHE A 207 3.34 18.23 -0.20
N ILE A 208 3.06 19.31 -0.91
CA ILE A 208 3.89 19.79 -2.02
C ILE A 208 5.28 20.17 -1.51
N ARG A 209 5.35 20.97 -0.43
CA ARG A 209 6.62 21.45 0.16
C ARG A 209 7.56 20.32 0.55
N TYR A 210 7.02 19.23 1.07
CA TYR A 210 7.81 18.09 1.54
C TYR A 210 7.79 16.90 0.57
N HIS A 211 7.35 17.11 -0.68
CA HIS A 211 7.33 16.12 -1.75
C HIS A 211 6.62 14.80 -1.38
N PHE A 212 5.48 14.90 -0.71
CA PHE A 212 4.67 13.73 -0.39
C PHE A 212 4.05 13.10 -1.64
N THR A 213 3.96 11.79 -1.63
CA THR A 213 3.04 11.05 -2.48
C THR A 213 1.75 10.76 -1.69
N LEU A 214 0.61 11.19 -2.23
CA LEU A 214 -0.70 10.96 -1.64
C LEU A 214 -1.37 9.74 -2.27
N ALA A 215 -1.82 8.80 -1.43
CA ALA A 215 -2.73 7.74 -1.82
C ALA A 215 -4.13 8.10 -1.32
N ILE A 216 -4.99 8.55 -2.22
CA ILE A 216 -6.37 8.93 -1.91
C ILE A 216 -7.28 7.74 -2.10
N SER A 217 -7.99 7.38 -1.02
CA SER A 217 -8.96 6.31 -1.03
C SER A 217 -10.27 6.77 -1.69
N PHE A 218 -10.53 6.33 -2.93
CA PHE A 218 -11.71 6.70 -3.70
C PHE A 218 -12.08 5.58 -4.66
N ASP A 219 -13.32 5.07 -4.54
CA ASP A 219 -13.73 3.85 -5.23
C ASP A 219 -14.42 4.14 -6.59
N GLY A 220 -14.44 5.38 -7.03
CA GLY A 220 -15.06 5.81 -8.29
C GLY A 220 -16.06 6.94 -8.11
N PRO A 221 -16.95 7.19 -9.08
CA PRO A 221 -17.97 8.24 -8.98
C PRO A 221 -18.77 8.13 -7.69
N PRO A 222 -19.42 9.24 -7.21
CA PRO A 222 -20.17 9.23 -5.95
C PRO A 222 -21.17 8.08 -5.81
N GLU A 223 -21.85 7.69 -6.91
CA GLU A 223 -22.81 6.58 -6.94
C GLU A 223 -22.19 5.24 -6.56
N GLU A 224 -20.93 5.01 -6.93
CA GLU A 224 -20.18 3.79 -6.60
C GLU A 224 -19.45 3.92 -5.26
N ASN A 225 -18.73 5.01 -5.07
CA ASN A 225 -17.98 5.27 -3.84
C ASN A 225 -18.89 5.19 -2.60
N ASP A 226 -20.08 5.80 -2.66
CA ASP A 226 -20.99 5.97 -1.53
C ASP A 226 -21.74 4.68 -1.17
N LYS A 227 -21.68 3.65 -2.00
CA LYS A 227 -22.14 2.31 -1.63
C LYS A 227 -21.39 1.78 -0.41
N TYR A 228 -20.12 2.12 -0.27
CA TYR A 228 -19.24 1.54 0.77
C TYR A 228 -18.53 2.58 1.63
N ARG A 229 -18.11 3.72 1.07
CA ARG A 229 -17.40 4.78 1.80
C ARG A 229 -18.36 5.80 2.35
N VAL A 230 -18.71 5.66 3.62
CA VAL A 230 -19.69 6.50 4.29
C VAL A 230 -19.13 7.14 5.56
N PHE A 231 -19.64 8.31 5.88
CA PHE A 231 -19.45 8.92 7.20
C PHE A 231 -20.15 8.11 8.29
N LYS A 232 -19.86 8.42 9.56
CA LYS A 232 -20.50 7.78 10.72
C LYS A 232 -22.02 7.92 10.73
N ASN A 233 -22.57 8.97 10.10
CA ASN A 233 -23.99 9.22 9.96
C ASN A 233 -24.64 8.52 8.74
N GLY A 234 -23.85 7.74 7.97
CA GLY A 234 -24.31 7.03 6.79
C GLY A 234 -24.30 7.84 5.49
N GLN A 235 -23.96 9.14 5.53
CA GLN A 235 -23.84 9.94 4.31
C GLN A 235 -22.61 9.49 3.50
N GLY A 236 -22.74 9.56 2.16
CA GLY A 236 -21.66 9.28 1.23
C GLY A 236 -20.53 10.30 1.31
N THR A 237 -19.35 9.90 0.83
CA THR A 237 -18.13 10.72 0.87
C THR A 237 -17.67 11.17 -0.51
N GLY A 238 -18.22 10.60 -1.60
CA GLY A 238 -17.75 10.77 -2.97
C GLY A 238 -17.62 12.22 -3.38
N THR A 239 -18.70 13.01 -3.26
CA THR A 239 -18.69 14.44 -3.61
C THR A 239 -17.65 15.26 -2.81
N VAL A 240 -17.37 14.84 -1.55
CA VAL A 240 -16.37 15.52 -0.72
C VAL A 240 -14.97 15.23 -1.25
N VAL A 241 -14.72 13.96 -1.66
CA VAL A 241 -13.42 13.57 -2.24
C VAL A 241 -13.20 14.22 -3.61
N GLU A 242 -14.23 14.31 -4.47
CA GLU A 242 -14.14 15.04 -5.75
C GLU A 242 -13.72 16.50 -5.54
N ARG A 243 -14.35 17.20 -4.60
CA ARG A 243 -13.97 18.58 -4.26
C ARG A 243 -12.53 18.67 -3.74
N ALA A 244 -12.07 17.67 -2.99
CA ALA A 244 -10.68 17.62 -2.52
C ALA A 244 -9.71 17.44 -3.70
N LEU A 245 -10.05 16.60 -4.69
CA LEU A 245 -9.26 16.43 -5.91
C LEU A 245 -9.23 17.72 -6.76
N ASP A 246 -10.38 18.40 -6.90
CA ASP A 246 -10.46 19.70 -7.57
C ASP A 246 -9.60 20.76 -6.86
N MET A 247 -9.65 20.81 -5.53
CA MET A 247 -8.81 21.71 -4.74
C MET A 247 -7.32 21.41 -4.95
N ILE A 248 -6.91 20.14 -4.99
CA ILE A 248 -5.51 19.77 -5.28
C ILE A 248 -5.12 20.28 -6.69
N ARG A 249 -5.99 20.10 -7.69
CA ARG A 249 -5.78 20.58 -9.06
C ARG A 249 -5.60 22.09 -9.11
N GLU A 250 -6.45 22.84 -8.40
CA GLU A 250 -6.34 24.30 -8.30
C GLU A 250 -5.03 24.77 -7.65
N VAL A 251 -4.53 24.04 -6.65
CA VAL A 251 -3.25 24.36 -6.00
C VAL A 251 -2.08 24.03 -6.92
N SER A 252 -2.09 22.85 -7.52
CA SER A 252 -1.09 22.38 -8.47
C SER A 252 -1.58 21.17 -9.27
N GLU A 253 -1.89 21.38 -10.55
CA GLU A 253 -2.23 20.31 -11.46
C GLU A 253 -1.06 19.33 -11.65
N GLU A 254 0.17 19.84 -11.71
CA GLU A 254 1.38 19.03 -11.80
C GLU A 254 1.49 18.05 -10.60
N TYR A 255 1.21 18.55 -9.40
CA TYR A 255 1.23 17.72 -8.20
C TYR A 255 0.14 16.64 -8.24
N LEU A 256 -1.07 16.99 -8.67
CA LEU A 256 -2.16 16.04 -8.84
C LEU A 256 -1.78 14.90 -9.79
N LEU A 257 -1.18 15.22 -10.93
CA LEU A 257 -0.84 14.24 -11.96
C LEU A 257 0.35 13.35 -11.58
N ASN A 258 1.33 13.88 -10.86
CA ASN A 258 2.61 13.19 -10.62
C ASN A 258 2.74 12.58 -9.22
N HIS A 259 1.98 13.07 -8.24
CA HIS A 259 2.15 12.71 -6.83
C HIS A 259 0.87 12.22 -6.13
N VAL A 260 -0.27 12.20 -6.83
CA VAL A 260 -1.52 11.68 -6.27
C VAL A 260 -1.91 10.39 -6.95
N HIS A 261 -2.19 9.37 -6.15
CA HIS A 261 -2.65 8.06 -6.60
C HIS A 261 -4.03 7.77 -6.01
N ILE A 262 -4.93 7.28 -6.84
CA ILE A 262 -6.23 6.80 -6.38
C ILE A 262 -6.10 5.33 -5.98
N GLN A 263 -6.58 5.00 -4.78
CA GLN A 263 -6.70 3.63 -4.29
C GLN A 263 -8.18 3.27 -4.18
N ALA A 264 -8.63 2.37 -5.04
CA ALA A 264 -9.97 1.84 -5.04
C ALA A 264 -10.02 0.42 -4.47
N VAL A 265 -11.10 0.11 -3.76
CA VAL A 265 -11.44 -1.25 -3.33
C VAL A 265 -12.56 -1.73 -4.23
N LEU A 266 -12.30 -2.79 -5.00
CA LEU A 266 -13.33 -3.45 -5.80
C LEU A 266 -14.08 -4.44 -4.92
N ALA A 267 -15.36 -4.15 -4.64
CA ALA A 267 -16.24 -5.08 -3.94
C ALA A 267 -16.94 -6.01 -4.94
N PRO A 268 -17.38 -7.22 -4.51
CA PRO A 268 -17.99 -8.22 -5.41
C PRO A 268 -19.27 -7.78 -6.13
N GLU A 269 -19.88 -6.69 -5.70
CA GLU A 269 -21.16 -6.15 -6.23
C GLU A 269 -20.95 -4.97 -7.20
N TYR A 270 -19.72 -4.76 -7.70
CA TYR A 270 -19.50 -3.83 -8.80
C TYR A 270 -19.92 -4.50 -10.11
N ASP A 271 -20.97 -3.97 -10.74
CA ASP A 271 -21.41 -4.34 -12.08
C ASP A 271 -20.46 -3.83 -13.17
#